data_7460d70673c8a228776c189cbefd5c6e
#
_entry.id   7460d70673c8a228776c189cbefd5c6e
#
_cell.length_a   1.000
_cell.length_b   1.000
_cell.length_c   1.000
_cell.angle_alpha   90.00
_cell.angle_beta   90.00
_cell.angle_gamma   90.00
#
_symmetry.space_group_name_H-M   'P 1'
#
loop_
_entity.id
_entity.type
_entity.pdbx_description
1 polymer ?
#
loop_
_entity_poly.entity_id
_entity_poly.type
_entity_poly.pdbx_seq_one_letter_code
_entity_poly.pdbx_strand_id
1 'polypeptide(L)'
;TDHLFSFRITRDRGYRFVPGQFARLGLYRDDVHGERHGPRCVWRAYSIASADYDEHLEFYSIVVAEGDFTTRLAQLRVGDELLIEKQAYGFLTLDRFDGGRDLWLLSSGTGIAPFVSILLDLKAWERYERLIVVHSVRHAAELAYRDTIEGLRAHEVFGEALAADPARLVYVPIVTRERVAGCLHGRIPALLGDGS
;
A
#
# COMPACT_ATOMS: atom_id res chain seq x y z
N THR A 1 10.50 -8.11 -7.59
CA THR A 1 11.94 -8.18 -7.22
C THR A 1 12.11 -9.09 -6.01
N ASP A 2 13.29 -9.65 -5.80
CA ASP A 2 13.56 -10.61 -4.71
C ASP A 2 13.36 -10.04 -3.30
N HIS A 3 13.15 -8.74 -3.20
CA HIS A 3 13.03 -8.04 -1.92
C HIS A 3 11.63 -7.44 -1.66
N LEU A 4 10.76 -7.40 -2.66
CA LEU A 4 9.44 -6.79 -2.56
C LEU A 4 8.37 -7.84 -2.84
N PHE A 5 7.37 -7.92 -1.98
CA PHE A 5 6.26 -8.86 -2.13
C PHE A 5 4.97 -8.31 -1.53
N SER A 6 3.85 -8.68 -2.12
CA SER A 6 2.54 -8.53 -1.50
C SER A 6 2.09 -9.87 -0.92
N PHE A 7 1.28 -9.82 0.10
CA PHE A 7 0.68 -11.00 0.69
C PHE A 7 -0.73 -10.69 1.19
N ARG A 8 -1.56 -11.72 1.24
CA ARG A 8 -2.94 -11.65 1.73
C ARG A 8 -3.10 -12.56 2.92
N ILE A 9 -3.90 -12.08 3.87
CA ILE A 9 -4.34 -12.87 5.00
C ILE A 9 -5.87 -12.92 5.04
N THR A 10 -6.41 -13.94 5.69
CA THR A 10 -7.84 -14.01 5.99
C THR A 10 -8.23 -12.83 6.88
N ARG A 11 -9.40 -12.27 6.63
CA ARG A 11 -9.95 -11.18 7.42
C ARG A 11 -11.01 -11.74 8.37
N ASP A 12 -10.85 -11.46 9.66
CA ASP A 12 -11.93 -11.72 10.62
C ASP A 12 -13.18 -10.89 10.25
N ARG A 13 -14.34 -11.50 10.33
CA ARG A 13 -15.62 -10.84 9.98
C ARG A 13 -15.92 -9.58 10.80
N GLY A 14 -15.36 -9.47 11.99
CA GLY A 14 -15.45 -8.30 12.86
C GLY A 14 -14.41 -7.23 12.60
N TYR A 15 -13.35 -7.52 11.83
CA TYR A 15 -12.28 -6.57 11.60
C TYR A 15 -12.72 -5.42 10.70
N ARG A 16 -12.62 -4.19 11.21
CA ARG A 16 -12.98 -2.96 10.48
C ARG A 16 -11.77 -2.04 10.40
N PHE A 17 -11.62 -1.40 9.25
CA PHE A 17 -10.64 -0.35 9.02
C PHE A 17 -11.18 0.69 8.06
N VAL A 18 -10.55 1.86 8.06
CA VAL A 18 -10.80 2.92 7.09
C VAL A 18 -9.63 2.93 6.10
N PRO A 19 -9.87 3.03 4.79
CA PRO A 19 -8.82 3.14 3.78
C PRO A 19 -7.76 4.17 4.13
N GLY A 20 -6.48 3.75 4.05
CA GLY A 20 -5.34 4.53 4.50
C GLY A 20 -4.79 4.15 5.88
N GLN A 21 -5.52 3.36 6.66
CA GLN A 21 -5.04 2.84 7.94
C GLN A 21 -4.05 1.68 7.78
N PHE A 22 -3.39 1.34 8.88
CA PHE A 22 -2.49 0.20 8.99
C PHE A 22 -2.94 -0.79 10.07
N ALA A 23 -2.55 -2.05 9.92
CA ALA A 23 -2.67 -3.08 10.95
C ALA A 23 -1.32 -3.29 11.64
N ARG A 24 -1.34 -3.78 12.86
CA ARG A 24 -0.14 -4.34 13.50
C ARG A 24 -0.15 -5.85 13.33
N LEU A 25 0.89 -6.36 12.66
CA LEU A 25 1.09 -7.77 12.39
C LEU A 25 2.17 -8.31 13.33
N GLY A 26 1.95 -9.53 13.84
CA GLY A 26 2.80 -10.17 14.82
C GLY A 26 3.28 -11.55 14.37
N LEU A 27 4.55 -11.85 14.67
CA LEU A 27 5.14 -13.18 14.51
C LEU A 27 5.77 -13.60 15.82
N TYR A 28 5.60 -14.87 16.16
CA TYR A 28 6.30 -15.46 17.30
C TYR A 28 7.79 -15.55 16.99
N ARG A 29 8.58 -15.21 18.01
CA ARG A 29 10.02 -15.39 17.97
C ARG A 29 10.35 -16.69 18.69
N ASP A 30 10.94 -17.64 17.98
CA ASP A 30 11.54 -18.81 18.61
C ASP A 30 12.80 -18.35 19.34
N ASP A 31 12.79 -18.37 20.66
CA ASP A 31 13.98 -18.06 21.46
C ASP A 31 15.02 -19.14 21.26
N VAL A 32 16.18 -18.76 20.72
CA VAL A 32 17.34 -19.64 20.45
C VAL A 32 18.00 -20.18 21.74
N HIS A 33 17.59 -19.71 22.90
CA HIS A 33 18.10 -20.15 24.20
C HIS A 33 16.95 -20.49 25.12
N GLY A 34 16.80 -21.77 25.42
CA GLY A 34 15.87 -22.49 26.27
C GLY A 34 15.51 -21.93 27.64
N GLU A 35 15.40 -20.63 27.79
CA GLU A 35 14.91 -19.99 29.01
C GLU A 35 13.39 -19.78 28.94
N ARG A 36 12.72 -20.18 30.00
CA ARG A 36 11.26 -20.20 30.22
C ARG A 36 10.59 -18.82 30.24
N HIS A 37 10.75 -18.06 29.18
CA HIS A 37 9.89 -16.90 28.92
C HIS A 37 9.03 -17.26 27.71
N GLY A 38 7.70 -17.22 27.87
CA GLY A 38 6.76 -17.57 26.80
C GLY A 38 7.06 -16.87 25.49
N PRO A 39 6.51 -17.33 24.36
CA PRO A 39 6.89 -16.89 23.03
C PRO A 39 6.79 -15.36 22.92
N ARG A 40 7.91 -14.70 22.71
CA ARG A 40 7.95 -13.25 22.45
C ARG A 40 7.40 -13.01 21.06
N CYS A 41 6.38 -12.17 20.96
CA CYS A 41 5.83 -11.74 19.70
C CYS A 41 6.49 -10.44 19.25
N VAL A 42 6.99 -10.40 18.03
CA VAL A 42 7.49 -9.19 17.38
C VAL A 42 6.38 -8.60 16.54
N TRP A 43 6.04 -7.33 16.78
CA TRP A 43 4.97 -6.62 16.09
C TRP A 43 5.53 -5.57 15.15
N ARG A 44 4.92 -5.44 13.97
CA ARG A 44 5.23 -4.37 13.00
C ARG A 44 3.96 -3.80 12.38
N ALA A 45 4.01 -2.51 12.09
CA ALA A 45 2.93 -1.81 11.39
C ALA A 45 3.03 -2.05 9.88
N TYR A 46 1.88 -2.37 9.27
CA TYR A 46 1.74 -2.57 7.83
C TYR A 46 0.50 -1.85 7.33
N SER A 47 0.68 -0.91 6.40
CA SER A 47 -0.43 -0.26 5.74
C SER A 47 -1.27 -1.28 4.99
N ILE A 48 -2.60 -1.18 5.12
CA ILE A 48 -3.55 -2.04 4.42
C ILE A 48 -3.67 -1.54 2.99
N ALA A 49 -3.51 -2.44 2.02
CA ALA A 49 -3.60 -2.14 0.59
C ALA A 49 -4.94 -2.56 -0.03
N SER A 50 -5.66 -3.51 0.59
CA SER A 50 -6.98 -3.96 0.14
C SER A 50 -8.07 -2.92 0.35
N ALA A 51 -9.21 -3.10 -0.32
CA ALA A 51 -10.41 -2.33 -0.06
C ALA A 51 -11.04 -2.69 1.29
N ASP A 52 -11.84 -1.79 1.84
CA ASP A 52 -12.53 -1.99 3.12
C ASP A 52 -13.70 -2.99 3.02
N TYR A 53 -14.13 -3.32 1.80
CA TYR A 53 -15.14 -4.33 1.50
C TYR A 53 -14.57 -5.71 1.12
N ASP A 54 -13.25 -5.84 0.94
CA ASP A 54 -12.61 -7.11 0.61
C ASP A 54 -12.71 -8.13 1.75
N GLU A 55 -12.82 -9.41 1.40
CA GLU A 55 -12.81 -10.52 2.36
C GLU A 55 -11.42 -10.84 2.92
N HIS A 56 -10.37 -10.28 2.32
CA HIS A 56 -8.98 -10.46 2.71
C HIS A 56 -8.36 -9.11 3.06
N LEU A 57 -7.31 -9.14 3.87
CA LEU A 57 -6.42 -8.00 4.05
C LEU A 57 -5.17 -8.23 3.21
N GLU A 58 -4.83 -7.25 2.37
CA GLU A 58 -3.62 -7.27 1.57
C GLU A 58 -2.61 -6.26 2.13
N PHE A 59 -1.34 -6.66 2.10
CA PHE A 59 -0.21 -5.86 2.57
C PHE A 59 0.92 -5.92 1.56
N TYR A 60 1.75 -4.87 1.57
CA TYR A 60 2.94 -4.79 0.73
C TYR A 60 4.18 -4.58 1.59
N SER A 61 5.19 -5.39 1.37
CA SER A 61 6.39 -5.46 2.21
C SER A 61 7.67 -5.45 1.40
N ILE A 62 8.72 -4.93 2.05
CA ILE A 62 10.10 -5.09 1.60
C ILE A 62 10.86 -5.95 2.61
N VAL A 63 11.64 -6.91 2.11
CA VAL A 63 12.56 -7.69 2.94
C VAL A 63 13.75 -6.84 3.31
N VAL A 64 13.92 -6.60 4.59
CA VAL A 64 15.12 -5.96 5.15
C VAL A 64 16.08 -7.07 5.54
N ALA A 65 17.27 -7.11 4.95
CA ALA A 65 18.23 -8.23 5.08
C ALA A 65 18.58 -8.61 6.53
N GLU A 66 18.65 -7.63 7.43
CA GLU A 66 18.90 -7.85 8.85
C GLU A 66 17.64 -7.68 9.72
N GLY A 67 16.47 -7.61 9.07
CA GLY A 67 15.20 -7.41 9.74
C GLY A 67 14.61 -8.71 10.26
N ASP A 68 14.57 -8.88 11.56
CA ASP A 68 14.06 -10.08 12.24
C ASP A 68 12.59 -10.42 11.85
N PHE A 69 11.76 -9.43 11.58
CA PHE A 69 10.37 -9.63 11.20
C PHE A 69 10.21 -9.94 9.70
N THR A 70 10.77 -9.12 8.83
CA THR A 70 10.51 -9.20 7.38
C THR A 70 11.13 -10.43 6.74
N THR A 71 12.27 -10.91 7.24
CA THR A 71 12.91 -12.16 6.79
C THR A 71 12.06 -13.38 7.13
N ARG A 72 11.45 -13.41 8.31
CA ARG A 72 10.51 -14.48 8.73
C ARG A 72 9.20 -14.38 7.96
N LEU A 73 8.65 -13.18 7.81
CA LEU A 73 7.43 -12.95 7.05
C LEU A 73 7.55 -13.47 5.61
N ALA A 74 8.70 -13.24 4.97
CA ALA A 74 8.97 -13.72 3.62
C ALA A 74 9.11 -15.27 3.50
N GLN A 75 9.28 -15.96 4.61
CA GLN A 75 9.38 -17.43 4.65
C GLN A 75 8.02 -18.11 4.88
N LEU A 76 7.00 -17.36 5.28
CA LEU A 76 5.66 -17.90 5.49
C LEU A 76 5.08 -18.43 4.19
N ARG A 77 4.31 -19.50 4.33
CA ARG A 77 3.60 -20.18 3.23
C ARG A 77 2.11 -20.04 3.41
N VAL A 78 1.37 -20.27 2.36
CA VAL A 78 -0.09 -20.34 2.43
C VAL A 78 -0.50 -21.41 3.42
N GLY A 79 -1.30 -21.02 4.42
CA GLY A 79 -1.73 -21.85 5.54
C GLY A 79 -0.98 -21.59 6.85
N ASP A 80 0.13 -20.85 6.82
CA ASP A 80 0.82 -20.46 8.05
C ASP A 80 0.05 -19.34 8.79
N GLU A 81 0.24 -19.29 10.11
CA GLU A 81 -0.45 -18.32 10.97
C GLU A 81 0.35 -17.02 11.11
N LEU A 82 -0.37 -15.91 11.02
CA LEU A 82 0.12 -14.57 11.27
C LEU A 82 -0.80 -13.87 12.28
N LEU A 83 -0.23 -13.30 13.33
CA LEU A 83 -1.02 -12.57 14.31
C LEU A 83 -1.36 -11.18 13.79
N ILE A 84 -2.57 -10.73 14.07
CA ILE A 84 -3.03 -9.36 13.80
C ILE A 84 -3.70 -8.78 15.05
N GLU A 85 -3.43 -7.51 15.37
CA GLU A 85 -4.17 -6.83 16.41
C GLU A 85 -5.62 -6.62 16.00
N LYS A 86 -6.53 -6.61 16.98
CA LYS A 86 -7.99 -6.59 16.75
C LYS A 86 -8.52 -5.34 16.05
N GLN A 87 -7.74 -4.26 16.00
CA GLN A 87 -8.14 -2.99 15.41
C GLN A 87 -7.07 -2.44 14.47
N ALA A 88 -7.50 -1.64 13.52
CA ALA A 88 -6.63 -0.86 12.66
C ALA A 88 -6.29 0.48 13.31
N TYR A 89 -5.18 1.08 12.86
CA TYR A 89 -4.62 2.31 13.40
C TYR A 89 -4.26 3.27 12.26
N GLY A 90 -3.98 4.51 12.61
CA GLY A 90 -3.47 5.52 11.69
C GLY A 90 -4.52 6.57 11.31
N PHE A 91 -4.00 7.71 10.85
CA PHE A 91 -4.77 8.91 10.56
C PHE A 91 -4.62 9.39 9.11
N LEU A 92 -4.04 8.56 8.23
CA LEU A 92 -3.95 8.84 6.80
C LEU A 92 -5.29 8.48 6.14
N THR A 93 -6.37 9.05 6.60
CA THR A 93 -7.74 8.77 6.18
C THR A 93 -8.38 10.01 5.57
N LEU A 94 -9.32 9.84 4.64
CA LEU A 94 -9.92 10.94 3.88
C LEU A 94 -10.60 12.01 4.76
N ASP A 95 -11.12 11.63 5.92
CA ASP A 95 -11.76 12.55 6.88
C ASP A 95 -10.78 13.54 7.53
N ARG A 96 -9.48 13.28 7.41
CA ARG A 96 -8.41 14.15 7.93
C ARG A 96 -7.91 15.18 6.93
N PHE A 97 -8.30 15.07 5.68
CA PHE A 97 -7.92 16.04 4.68
C PHE A 97 -8.99 17.11 4.55
N ASP A 98 -8.56 18.37 4.50
CA ASP A 98 -9.43 19.46 4.11
C ASP A 98 -9.94 19.22 2.68
N GLY A 99 -11.09 19.76 2.35
CA GLY A 99 -11.62 19.64 1.00
C GLY A 99 -10.68 20.25 -0.05
N GLY A 100 -10.91 19.92 -1.29
CA GLY A 100 -10.13 20.43 -2.42
C GLY A 100 -10.64 19.81 -3.71
N ARG A 101 -10.15 20.28 -4.84
CA ARG A 101 -10.51 19.72 -6.14
C ARG A 101 -9.75 18.43 -6.42
N ASP A 102 -8.45 18.44 -6.14
CA ASP A 102 -7.53 17.36 -6.48
C ASP A 102 -6.96 16.72 -5.20
N LEU A 103 -6.95 15.39 -5.16
CA LEU A 103 -6.25 14.63 -4.12
C LEU A 103 -4.92 14.12 -4.65
N TRP A 104 -3.82 14.61 -4.06
CA TRP A 104 -2.47 14.17 -4.37
C TRP A 104 -2.01 13.09 -3.41
N LEU A 105 -1.70 11.90 -3.94
CA LEU A 105 -1.23 10.73 -3.23
C LEU A 105 0.24 10.47 -3.60
N LEU A 106 1.16 11.04 -2.81
CA LEU A 106 2.60 11.01 -3.10
C LEU A 106 3.29 9.89 -2.30
N SER A 107 3.83 8.91 -2.98
CA SER A 107 4.46 7.73 -2.37
C SER A 107 5.87 7.44 -2.85
N SER A 108 6.63 6.78 -1.99
CA SER A 108 7.93 6.19 -2.32
C SER A 108 7.96 4.73 -1.86
N GLY A 109 8.39 3.83 -2.76
CA GLY A 109 8.49 2.40 -2.48
C GLY A 109 7.19 1.78 -1.98
N THR A 110 7.24 1.10 -0.84
CA THR A 110 6.08 0.44 -0.22
C THR A 110 5.02 1.40 0.33
N GLY A 111 5.31 2.69 0.41
CA GLY A 111 4.33 3.72 0.80
C GLY A 111 3.13 3.87 -0.12
N ILE A 112 3.11 3.18 -1.26
CA ILE A 112 1.95 3.12 -2.17
C ILE A 112 0.77 2.36 -1.55
N ALA A 113 1.01 1.41 -0.63
CA ALA A 113 -0.01 0.52 -0.10
C ALA A 113 -1.27 1.22 0.46
N PRO A 114 -1.19 2.21 1.36
CA PRO A 114 -2.37 2.90 1.88
C PRO A 114 -3.11 3.67 0.79
N PHE A 115 -2.43 4.13 -0.24
CA PHE A 115 -3.04 4.85 -1.36
C PHE A 115 -3.81 3.93 -2.29
N VAL A 116 -3.37 2.68 -2.47
CA VAL A 116 -4.15 1.67 -3.18
C VAL A 116 -5.48 1.44 -2.48
N SER A 117 -5.49 1.30 -1.16
CA SER A 117 -6.72 1.19 -0.37
C SER A 117 -7.63 2.41 -0.53
N ILE A 118 -7.07 3.64 -0.51
CA ILE A 118 -7.83 4.88 -0.72
C ILE A 118 -8.41 4.95 -2.14
N LEU A 119 -7.69 4.49 -3.17
CA LEU A 119 -8.17 4.46 -4.55
C LEU A 119 -9.35 3.50 -4.74
N LEU A 120 -9.45 2.47 -3.90
CA LEU A 120 -10.54 1.50 -3.89
C LEU A 120 -11.74 1.98 -3.05
N ASP A 121 -11.67 3.12 -2.38
CA ASP A 121 -12.77 3.73 -1.63
C ASP A 121 -13.58 4.68 -2.52
N LEU A 122 -14.87 4.37 -2.71
CA LEU A 122 -15.80 5.23 -3.47
C LEU A 122 -15.83 6.67 -2.96
N LYS A 123 -15.65 6.89 -1.66
CA LYS A 123 -15.65 8.23 -1.06
C LYS A 123 -14.56 9.13 -1.61
N ALA A 124 -13.41 8.56 -2.03
CA ALA A 124 -12.35 9.33 -2.67
C ALA A 124 -12.83 9.93 -4.01
N TRP A 125 -13.56 9.15 -4.78
CA TRP A 125 -14.09 9.54 -6.09
C TRP A 125 -15.31 10.45 -6.02
N GLU A 126 -16.06 10.39 -4.94
CA GLU A 126 -17.18 11.30 -4.68
C GLU A 126 -16.69 12.67 -4.19
N ARG A 127 -15.60 12.68 -3.39
CA ARG A 127 -15.10 13.88 -2.72
C ARG A 127 -14.18 14.74 -3.58
N TYR A 128 -13.43 14.11 -4.50
CA TYR A 128 -12.42 14.77 -5.32
C TYR A 128 -12.73 14.62 -6.81
N GLU A 129 -12.47 15.67 -7.57
CA GLU A 129 -12.61 15.64 -9.02
C GLU A 129 -11.50 14.81 -9.67
N ARG A 130 -10.27 14.88 -9.13
CA ARG A 130 -9.12 14.12 -9.62
C ARG A 130 -8.34 13.47 -8.50
N LEU A 131 -7.92 12.24 -8.74
CA LEU A 131 -6.99 11.50 -7.90
C LEU A 131 -5.65 11.40 -8.65
N ILE A 132 -4.60 12.00 -8.09
CA ILE A 132 -3.27 12.08 -8.69
C ILE A 132 -2.34 11.23 -7.85
N VAL A 133 -1.92 10.09 -8.40
CA VAL A 133 -1.06 9.11 -7.72
C VAL A 133 0.36 9.25 -8.24
N VAL A 134 1.26 9.67 -7.38
CA VAL A 134 2.70 9.76 -7.67
C VAL A 134 3.41 8.62 -6.95
N HIS A 135 4.01 7.71 -7.70
CA HIS A 135 4.73 6.57 -7.14
C HIS A 135 6.20 6.57 -7.57
N SER A 136 7.08 6.85 -6.63
CA SER A 136 8.52 6.91 -6.85
C SER A 136 9.21 5.64 -6.36
N VAL A 137 9.98 5.00 -7.22
CA VAL A 137 10.77 3.81 -6.95
C VAL A 137 12.20 3.95 -7.45
N ARG A 138 13.07 3.02 -7.10
CA ARG A 138 14.44 2.99 -7.61
C ARG A 138 14.52 2.43 -9.01
N HIS A 139 13.87 1.28 -9.23
CA HIS A 139 13.86 0.53 -10.48
C HIS A 139 12.41 0.26 -10.94
N ALA A 140 12.20 0.20 -12.24
CA ALA A 140 10.85 0.00 -12.81
C ALA A 140 10.18 -1.31 -12.33
N ALA A 141 10.97 -2.35 -12.10
CA ALA A 141 10.49 -3.61 -11.53
C ALA A 141 9.89 -3.48 -10.11
N GLU A 142 10.11 -2.35 -9.44
CA GLU A 142 9.56 -2.04 -8.11
C GLU A 142 8.22 -1.27 -8.19
N LEU A 143 7.70 -0.96 -9.39
CA LEU A 143 6.40 -0.30 -9.60
C LEU A 143 5.25 -1.29 -9.32
N ALA A 144 5.16 -1.73 -8.08
CA ALA A 144 4.04 -2.56 -7.64
C ALA A 144 2.72 -1.79 -7.75
N TYR A 145 1.62 -2.53 -7.91
CA TYR A 145 0.27 -1.99 -8.06
C TYR A 145 0.04 -1.10 -9.29
N ARG A 146 1.03 -0.98 -10.19
CA ARG A 146 0.83 -0.25 -11.45
C ARG A 146 -0.37 -0.79 -12.21
N ASP A 147 -0.40 -2.11 -12.44
CA ASP A 147 -1.50 -2.76 -13.16
C ASP A 147 -2.84 -2.62 -12.43
N THR A 148 -2.82 -2.64 -11.10
CA THR A 148 -4.02 -2.39 -10.27
C THR A 148 -4.54 -0.98 -10.46
N ILE A 149 -3.66 0.03 -10.40
CA ILE A 149 -4.03 1.44 -10.53
C ILE A 149 -4.53 1.73 -11.96
N GLU A 150 -3.79 1.30 -12.98
CA GLU A 150 -4.18 1.45 -14.38
C GLU A 150 -5.45 0.65 -14.71
N GLY A 151 -5.61 -0.53 -14.09
CA GLY A 151 -6.77 -1.41 -14.21
C GLY A 151 -8.08 -0.87 -13.63
N LEU A 152 -8.04 0.19 -12.79
CA LEU A 152 -9.24 0.86 -12.31
C LEU A 152 -10.11 1.40 -13.46
N ARG A 153 -9.52 1.67 -14.62
CA ARG A 153 -10.24 2.08 -15.84
C ARG A 153 -11.17 1.01 -16.41
N ALA A 154 -10.92 -0.26 -16.08
CA ALA A 154 -11.76 -1.40 -16.47
C ALA A 154 -12.49 -2.01 -15.27
N HIS A 155 -12.39 -1.40 -14.08
CA HIS A 155 -13.02 -1.90 -12.88
C HIS A 155 -14.54 -1.69 -12.93
N GLU A 156 -15.33 -2.67 -12.48
CA GLU A 156 -16.80 -2.63 -12.52
C GLU A 156 -17.43 -1.41 -11.83
N VAL A 157 -16.77 -0.89 -10.78
CA VAL A 157 -17.27 0.25 -9.99
C VAL A 157 -16.77 1.59 -10.53
N PHE A 158 -15.50 1.66 -10.97
CA PHE A 158 -14.84 2.93 -11.33
C PHE A 158 -14.76 3.15 -12.83
N GLY A 159 -14.86 2.08 -13.61
CA GLY A 159 -14.60 2.09 -15.07
C GLY A 159 -15.52 3.02 -15.84
N GLU A 160 -16.82 3.07 -15.54
CA GLU A 160 -17.76 3.95 -16.23
C GLU A 160 -17.41 5.43 -16.01
N ALA A 161 -17.13 5.82 -14.77
CA ALA A 161 -16.75 7.19 -14.45
C ALA A 161 -15.42 7.60 -15.08
N LEU A 162 -14.45 6.67 -15.16
CA LEU A 162 -13.15 6.89 -15.79
C LEU A 162 -13.20 6.85 -17.33
N ALA A 163 -14.18 6.15 -17.91
CA ALA A 163 -14.43 6.20 -19.34
C ALA A 163 -15.06 7.55 -19.75
N ALA A 164 -15.95 8.09 -18.93
CA ALA A 164 -16.56 9.41 -19.13
C ALA A 164 -15.56 10.55 -18.97
N ASP A 165 -14.66 10.47 -18.01
CA ASP A 165 -13.58 11.43 -17.78
C ASP A 165 -12.28 10.73 -17.37
N PRO A 166 -11.40 10.39 -18.33
CA PRO A 166 -10.12 9.75 -18.06
C PRO A 166 -9.16 10.58 -17.22
N ALA A 167 -9.35 11.90 -17.14
CA ALA A 167 -8.49 12.81 -16.38
C ALA A 167 -8.73 12.72 -14.85
N ARG A 168 -9.80 12.06 -14.43
CA ARG A 168 -10.08 11.82 -13.00
C ARG A 168 -9.03 10.97 -12.31
N LEU A 169 -8.33 10.09 -13.03
CA LEU A 169 -7.20 9.31 -12.51
C LEU A 169 -5.93 9.65 -13.27
N VAL A 170 -4.98 10.23 -12.57
CA VAL A 170 -3.64 10.52 -13.09
C VAL A 170 -2.63 9.67 -12.33
N TYR A 171 -1.95 8.76 -13.01
CA TYR A 171 -0.87 7.97 -12.43
C TYR A 171 0.48 8.45 -12.98
N VAL A 172 1.37 8.85 -12.07
CA VAL A 172 2.70 9.40 -12.38
C VAL A 172 3.76 8.47 -11.78
N PRO A 173 4.22 7.46 -12.51
CA PRO A 173 5.33 6.62 -12.08
C PRO A 173 6.65 7.38 -12.24
N ILE A 174 7.51 7.28 -11.21
CA ILE A 174 8.83 7.90 -11.18
C ILE A 174 9.88 6.83 -10.90
N VAL A 175 10.91 6.76 -11.74
CA VAL A 175 12.03 5.83 -11.56
C VAL A 175 13.31 6.63 -11.36
N THR A 176 14.03 6.38 -10.25
CA THR A 176 15.15 7.25 -9.85
C THR A 176 16.53 6.75 -10.28
N ARG A 177 16.71 5.46 -10.62
CA ARG A 177 18.01 4.87 -10.93
C ARG A 177 18.18 4.41 -12.38
N GLU A 178 17.14 4.50 -13.17
CA GLU A 178 17.16 4.17 -14.60
C GLU A 178 16.14 5.01 -15.35
N ARG A 179 16.31 5.14 -16.66
CA ARG A 179 15.36 5.83 -17.54
C ARG A 179 14.47 4.81 -18.22
N VAL A 180 13.15 4.93 -18.02
CA VAL A 180 12.14 4.00 -18.55
C VAL A 180 11.07 4.78 -19.27
N ALA A 181 10.67 4.31 -20.43
CA ALA A 181 9.57 4.92 -21.18
C ALA A 181 8.28 4.95 -20.36
N GLY A 182 7.59 6.07 -20.37
CA GLY A 182 6.34 6.26 -19.61
C GLY A 182 6.55 6.52 -18.10
N CYS A 183 7.81 6.71 -17.65
CA CYS A 183 8.11 7.09 -16.29
C CYS A 183 8.89 8.41 -16.25
N LEU A 184 8.61 9.24 -15.27
CA LEU A 184 9.48 10.38 -14.95
C LEU A 184 10.79 9.88 -14.32
N HIS A 185 11.86 10.66 -14.49
CA HIS A 185 13.16 10.36 -13.90
C HIS A 185 13.57 11.47 -12.95
N GLY A 186 13.81 11.12 -11.69
CA GLY A 186 14.22 12.08 -10.66
C GLY A 186 13.62 11.75 -9.30
N ARG A 187 13.82 12.65 -8.34
CA ARG A 187 13.21 12.55 -7.00
C ARG A 187 12.01 13.48 -6.91
N ILE A 188 10.95 13.08 -6.24
CA ILE A 188 9.71 13.87 -6.07
C ILE A 188 9.99 15.33 -5.68
N PRO A 189 10.84 15.65 -4.66
CA PRO A 189 11.09 17.05 -4.29
C PRO A 189 11.72 17.88 -5.40
N ALA A 190 12.63 17.29 -6.19
CA ALA A 190 13.24 18.00 -7.31
C ALA A 190 12.22 18.27 -8.43
N LEU A 191 11.42 17.28 -8.79
CA LEU A 191 10.39 17.42 -9.82
C LEU A 191 9.30 18.45 -9.45
N LEU A 192 8.95 18.57 -8.17
CA LEU A 192 8.02 19.58 -7.69
C LEU A 192 8.64 20.99 -7.63
N GLY A 193 9.95 21.07 -7.35
CA GLY A 193 10.67 22.36 -7.24
C GLY A 193 10.97 23.02 -8.58
N ASP A 194 11.16 22.23 -9.64
CA ASP A 194 11.52 22.73 -10.97
C ASP A 194 10.32 23.21 -11.80
N GLY A 195 9.10 23.13 -11.27
CA GLY A 195 7.88 23.60 -11.95
C GLY A 195 7.53 22.84 -13.23
N SER A 196 8.05 21.62 -13.35
CA SER A 196 7.83 20.73 -14.50
C SER A 196 6.57 19.88 -14.36
#